data_efa8fe775f965b1e05b859bfec65f8d1
#
_entry.id   efa8fe775f965b1e05b859bfec65f8d1
#
_cell.length_a   1.000
_cell.length_b   1.000
_cell.length_c   1.000
_cell.angle_alpha   90.00
_cell.angle_beta   90.00
_cell.angle_gamma   90.00
#
_symmetry.space_group_name_H-M   'P 1'
#
loop_
_entity.id
_entity.type
_entity.pdbx_description
1 polymer ?
#
loop_
_entity_poly.entity_id
_entity_poly.type
_entity_poly.pdbx_seq_one_letter_code
_entity_poly.pdbx_strand_id
1 'polypeptide(L)'
;MPVSVTTPRPLSPEDVATVPQPGLVQPVDFQFSPDDALVTFLHSPDRSRTRQLFAFDTRTRECGLFLEPPSQGATDENVSLEEALRRERTRQWGAGVTDYAWAKPVARLLVSLPDGVYVQDAAGLRKVIDGPVQDPRFSPDGAQIAFVRAGDLWVAGVDAAAGNAARQLTRDAASSGVTRGLAEYIAAEEMGRFEGFWWSPDGAKIAFAEIDERHIPIYRIVHQGKDSVGEGSQEDHRYPFAGRANARVRLGVVRVATGEIVWMEAFAGGPQPGPYEYLARVRWFPSGHLVAQLEDRRQQGLDIIRFDPATGAGSLLL
;
A
#
# COMPACT_ATOMS: atom_id res chain seq x y z
N MET A 1 2.19 -30.08 14.75
CA MET A 1 1.60 -31.32 14.19
C MET A 1 2.54 -31.82 13.10
N PRO A 2 2.80 -33.13 12.94
CA PRO A 2 3.60 -33.61 11.83
C PRO A 2 2.85 -33.28 10.53
N VAL A 3 3.56 -32.67 9.58
CA VAL A 3 3.05 -32.44 8.23
C VAL A 3 2.81 -33.81 7.62
N SER A 4 1.54 -34.17 7.45
CA SER A 4 1.19 -35.40 6.68
C SER A 4 1.55 -35.11 5.22
N VAL A 5 2.62 -35.71 4.76
CA VAL A 5 2.99 -35.71 3.33
C VAL A 5 1.98 -36.61 2.63
N THR A 6 0.92 -36.03 2.12
CA THR A 6 -0.01 -36.75 1.25
C THR A 6 0.70 -37.04 -0.08
N THR A 7 0.61 -38.26 -0.56
CA THR A 7 1.11 -38.65 -1.89
C THR A 7 0.48 -37.73 -2.93
N PRO A 8 1.28 -37.05 -3.79
CA PRO A 8 0.73 -36.21 -4.84
C PRO A 8 -0.19 -37.00 -5.75
N ARG A 9 -1.43 -36.56 -5.90
CA ARG A 9 -2.36 -37.11 -6.89
C ARG A 9 -2.45 -36.13 -8.08
N PRO A 10 -2.75 -36.61 -9.30
CA PRO A 10 -3.03 -35.71 -10.41
C PRO A 10 -4.20 -34.77 -10.07
N LEU A 11 -4.11 -33.52 -10.49
CA LEU A 11 -5.22 -32.57 -10.41
C LEU A 11 -6.34 -33.00 -11.36
N SER A 12 -7.57 -33.00 -10.89
CA SER A 12 -8.75 -33.22 -11.71
C SER A 12 -9.32 -31.86 -12.20
N PRO A 13 -10.17 -31.85 -13.23
CA PRO A 13 -10.90 -30.64 -13.60
C PRO A 13 -11.75 -30.08 -12.46
N GLU A 14 -12.30 -30.91 -11.61
CA GLU A 14 -13.08 -30.54 -10.43
C GLU A 14 -12.22 -29.83 -9.39
N ASP A 15 -10.97 -30.28 -9.18
CA ASP A 15 -10.02 -29.59 -8.28
C ASP A 15 -9.74 -28.16 -8.75
N VAL A 16 -9.59 -27.98 -10.07
CA VAL A 16 -9.34 -26.65 -10.66
C VAL A 16 -10.57 -25.76 -10.59
N ALA A 17 -11.78 -26.34 -10.72
CA ALA A 17 -13.04 -25.62 -10.63
C ALA A 17 -13.49 -25.33 -9.20
N THR A 18 -12.87 -25.97 -8.21
CA THR A 18 -13.22 -25.76 -6.80
C THR A 18 -12.79 -24.36 -6.32
N VAL A 19 -13.65 -23.71 -5.54
CA VAL A 19 -13.34 -22.41 -4.91
C VAL A 19 -13.19 -22.62 -3.41
N PRO A 20 -12.12 -22.11 -2.79
CA PRO A 20 -10.96 -21.43 -3.38
C PRO A 20 -10.09 -22.36 -4.22
N GLN A 21 -9.52 -21.80 -5.29
CA GLN A 21 -8.67 -22.57 -6.20
C GLN A 21 -7.43 -23.14 -5.47
N PRO A 22 -6.87 -24.26 -5.92
CA PRO A 22 -5.63 -24.80 -5.39
C PRO A 22 -4.53 -23.74 -5.34
N GLY A 23 -3.85 -23.64 -4.19
CA GLY A 23 -2.80 -22.64 -3.96
C GLY A 23 -3.26 -21.34 -3.29
N LEU A 24 -4.53 -20.94 -3.36
CA LEU A 24 -5.03 -19.77 -2.65
C LEU A 24 -5.03 -19.90 -1.13
N VAL A 25 -5.02 -21.13 -0.63
CA VAL A 25 -5.00 -21.45 0.81
C VAL A 25 -3.59 -21.68 1.37
N GLN A 26 -2.56 -21.51 0.55
CA GLN A 26 -1.18 -21.63 1.02
C GLN A 26 -0.83 -20.48 1.96
N PRO A 27 0.05 -20.72 2.95
CA PRO A 27 0.63 -19.65 3.74
C PRO A 27 1.37 -18.65 2.83
N VAL A 28 1.17 -17.36 3.09
CA VAL A 28 1.75 -16.26 2.29
C VAL A 28 2.27 -15.17 3.20
N ASP A 29 3.02 -14.23 2.63
CA ASP A 29 3.51 -13.03 3.30
C ASP A 29 4.30 -13.34 4.58
N PHE A 30 5.37 -14.14 4.42
CA PHE A 30 6.26 -14.50 5.51
C PHE A 30 7.14 -13.30 5.91
N GLN A 31 7.11 -12.95 7.19
CA GLN A 31 7.93 -11.88 7.74
C GLN A 31 8.58 -12.33 9.05
N PHE A 32 9.84 -11.92 9.27
CA PHE A 32 10.48 -12.07 10.57
C PHE A 32 10.10 -10.93 11.51
N SER A 33 9.89 -11.25 12.80
CA SER A 33 9.86 -10.23 13.83
C SER A 33 11.23 -9.52 13.93
N PRO A 34 11.30 -8.28 14.46
CA PRO A 34 12.55 -7.52 14.54
C PRO A 34 13.69 -8.21 15.30
N ASP A 35 13.36 -9.13 16.18
CA ASP A 35 14.30 -9.92 17.01
C ASP A 35 14.55 -11.33 16.47
N ASP A 36 14.04 -11.65 15.26
CA ASP A 36 14.10 -12.95 14.60
C ASP A 36 13.49 -14.13 15.42
N ALA A 37 12.77 -13.81 16.51
CA ALA A 37 12.17 -14.82 17.37
C ALA A 37 10.94 -15.49 16.73
N LEU A 38 10.22 -14.76 15.88
CA LEU A 38 9.01 -15.22 15.21
C LEU A 38 9.15 -15.12 13.69
N VAL A 39 8.57 -16.09 12.99
CA VAL A 39 8.22 -15.98 11.57
C VAL A 39 6.70 -15.89 11.50
N THR A 40 6.18 -14.74 11.13
CA THR A 40 4.73 -14.53 10.96
C THR A 40 4.32 -14.74 9.51
N PHE A 41 3.07 -15.15 9.29
CA PHE A 41 2.53 -15.39 7.96
C PHE A 41 1.01 -15.42 7.98
N LEU A 42 0.40 -15.13 6.83
CA LEU A 42 -1.05 -15.23 6.63
C LEU A 42 -1.41 -16.65 6.19
N HIS A 43 -2.40 -17.23 6.83
CA HIS A 43 -2.88 -18.58 6.52
C HIS A 43 -4.38 -18.71 6.78
N SER A 44 -5.04 -19.58 5.98
CA SER A 44 -6.43 -20.01 6.18
C SER A 44 -6.47 -21.46 6.65
N PRO A 45 -6.73 -21.73 7.94
CA PRO A 45 -6.69 -23.08 8.49
C PRO A 45 -7.87 -23.94 8.04
N ASP A 46 -8.99 -23.33 7.68
CA ASP A 46 -10.22 -24.00 7.22
C ASP A 46 -10.33 -24.12 5.69
N ARG A 47 -9.26 -23.75 4.98
CA ARG A 47 -9.20 -23.73 3.51
C ARG A 47 -10.24 -22.79 2.87
N SER A 48 -10.68 -21.78 3.60
CA SER A 48 -11.50 -20.70 3.05
C SER A 48 -10.64 -19.59 2.44
N ARG A 49 -11.26 -18.49 2.02
CA ARG A 49 -10.54 -17.27 1.62
C ARG A 49 -10.13 -16.41 2.82
N THR A 50 -10.66 -16.71 4.02
CA THR A 50 -10.42 -15.93 5.23
C THR A 50 -9.08 -16.27 5.85
N ARG A 51 -8.16 -15.34 5.82
CA ARG A 51 -6.82 -15.49 6.39
C ARG A 51 -6.76 -14.92 7.79
N GLN A 52 -5.96 -15.56 8.61
CA GLN A 52 -5.59 -15.13 9.95
C GLN A 52 -4.07 -15.01 10.01
N LEU A 53 -3.55 -14.29 11.01
CA LEU A 53 -2.13 -14.14 11.21
C LEU A 53 -1.62 -15.23 12.16
N PHE A 54 -0.73 -16.05 11.66
CA PHE A 54 -0.03 -17.12 12.38
C PHE A 54 1.40 -16.72 12.67
N ALA A 55 1.99 -17.35 13.67
CA ALA A 55 3.42 -17.24 13.96
C ALA A 55 4.03 -18.62 14.20
N PHE A 56 5.27 -18.76 13.76
CA PHE A 56 6.16 -19.86 14.09
C PHE A 56 7.26 -19.31 15.01
N ASP A 57 7.37 -19.84 16.23
CA ASP A 57 8.46 -19.51 17.16
C ASP A 57 9.73 -20.28 16.76
N THR A 58 10.79 -19.56 16.47
CA THR A 58 12.05 -20.12 15.94
C THR A 58 12.81 -20.94 16.99
N ARG A 59 12.56 -20.72 18.28
CA ARG A 59 13.22 -21.42 19.40
C ARG A 59 12.46 -22.66 19.81
N THR A 60 11.15 -22.54 20.05
CA THR A 60 10.30 -23.67 20.49
C THR A 60 9.88 -24.53 19.33
N ARG A 61 9.93 -24.03 18.08
CA ARG A 61 9.43 -24.66 16.85
C ARG A 61 7.93 -24.90 16.88
N GLU A 62 7.22 -24.19 17.70
CA GLU A 62 5.77 -24.22 17.76
C GLU A 62 5.17 -23.26 16.74
N CYS A 63 4.05 -23.67 16.14
CA CYS A 63 3.30 -22.86 15.20
C CYS A 63 1.86 -22.71 15.68
N GLY A 64 1.34 -21.50 15.71
CA GLY A 64 -0.02 -21.23 16.18
C GLY A 64 -0.60 -19.94 15.66
N LEU A 65 -1.86 -19.72 15.98
CA LEU A 65 -2.54 -18.44 15.74
C LEU A 65 -1.85 -17.35 16.57
N PHE A 66 -1.40 -16.30 15.89
CA PHE A 66 -0.72 -15.17 16.53
C PHE A 66 -1.68 -14.02 16.83
N LEU A 67 -2.58 -13.74 15.91
CA LEU A 67 -3.55 -12.67 16.05
C LEU A 67 -4.87 -13.05 15.40
N GLU A 68 -5.93 -12.95 16.18
CA GLU A 68 -7.30 -12.99 15.70
C GLU A 68 -7.79 -11.56 15.51
N PRO A 69 -8.29 -11.18 14.33
CA PRO A 69 -8.78 -9.84 14.11
C PRO A 69 -9.96 -9.56 15.04
N PRO A 70 -10.05 -8.35 15.62
CA PRO A 70 -11.13 -7.99 16.57
C PRO A 70 -12.50 -7.89 15.90
N SER A 71 -12.54 -7.89 14.58
CA SER A 71 -13.74 -8.01 13.76
C SER A 71 -13.58 -9.18 12.80
N GLN A 72 -14.56 -9.49 11.99
CA GLN A 72 -14.43 -10.56 10.97
C GLN A 72 -13.29 -10.31 9.96
N GLY A 73 -12.55 -9.21 10.14
CA GLY A 73 -11.55 -8.78 9.19
C GLY A 73 -12.17 -8.22 7.91
N ALA A 74 -11.43 -8.28 6.84
CA ALA A 74 -11.90 -7.81 5.54
C ALA A 74 -12.80 -8.84 4.87
N THR A 75 -13.94 -8.39 4.36
CA THR A 75 -14.89 -9.18 3.55
C THR A 75 -15.16 -8.43 2.25
N ASP A 76 -15.81 -9.09 1.28
CA ASP A 76 -16.18 -8.42 0.02
C ASP A 76 -17.24 -7.31 0.24
N GLU A 77 -17.92 -7.29 1.40
CA GLU A 77 -19.00 -6.37 1.72
C GLU A 77 -18.54 -5.14 2.52
N ASN A 78 -17.42 -5.25 3.26
CA ASN A 78 -17.00 -4.20 4.21
C ASN A 78 -15.76 -3.42 3.78
N VAL A 79 -15.20 -3.68 2.61
CA VAL A 79 -14.08 -2.92 2.05
C VAL A 79 -14.60 -1.72 1.25
N SER A 80 -13.88 -0.59 1.32
CA SER A 80 -14.18 0.56 0.47
C SER A 80 -13.91 0.25 -1.01
N LEU A 81 -14.52 1.02 -1.92
CA LEU A 81 -14.28 0.86 -3.36
C LEU A 81 -12.78 1.02 -3.68
N GLU A 82 -12.12 2.01 -3.08
CA GLU A 82 -10.69 2.26 -3.29
C GLU A 82 -9.83 1.06 -2.84
N GLU A 83 -10.18 0.43 -1.72
CA GLU A 83 -9.49 -0.75 -1.24
C GLU A 83 -9.80 -1.97 -2.11
N ALA A 84 -11.03 -2.13 -2.57
CA ALA A 84 -11.39 -3.20 -3.50
C ALA A 84 -10.57 -3.11 -4.80
N LEU A 85 -10.44 -1.91 -5.36
CA LEU A 85 -9.62 -1.65 -6.56
C LEU A 85 -8.13 -1.88 -6.30
N ARG A 86 -7.62 -1.47 -5.13
CA ARG A 86 -6.24 -1.73 -4.73
C ARG A 86 -5.97 -3.24 -4.66
N ARG A 87 -6.88 -4.00 -4.05
CA ARG A 87 -6.78 -5.47 -3.95
C ARG A 87 -6.80 -6.14 -5.30
N GLU A 88 -7.65 -5.68 -6.21
CA GLU A 88 -7.68 -6.19 -7.57
C GLU A 88 -6.34 -6.00 -8.28
N ARG A 89 -5.77 -4.79 -8.22
CA ARG A 89 -4.45 -4.48 -8.80
C ARG A 89 -3.32 -5.29 -8.17
N THR A 90 -3.36 -5.51 -6.86
CA THR A 90 -2.36 -6.30 -6.13
C THR A 90 -2.62 -7.80 -6.17
N ARG A 91 -3.69 -8.25 -6.86
CA ARG A 91 -4.11 -9.65 -6.92
C ARG A 91 -4.36 -10.26 -5.52
N GLN A 92 -4.86 -9.46 -4.60
CA GLN A 92 -5.21 -9.89 -3.24
C GLN A 92 -6.65 -10.41 -3.17
N TRP A 93 -6.81 -11.72 -3.25
CA TRP A 93 -8.11 -12.41 -3.22
C TRP A 93 -8.54 -12.87 -1.81
N GLY A 94 -7.69 -12.65 -0.82
CA GLY A 94 -7.94 -13.05 0.57
C GLY A 94 -8.99 -12.18 1.26
N ALA A 95 -9.67 -12.76 2.23
CA ALA A 95 -10.48 -12.07 3.23
C ALA A 95 -9.81 -12.19 4.61
N GLY A 96 -10.40 -11.60 5.64
CA GLY A 96 -9.83 -11.60 6.99
C GLY A 96 -8.67 -10.62 7.16
N VAL A 97 -7.53 -11.07 7.62
CA VAL A 97 -6.29 -10.29 7.63
C VAL A 97 -5.64 -10.41 6.26
N THR A 98 -5.50 -9.29 5.56
CA THR A 98 -4.99 -9.26 4.18
C THR A 98 -3.64 -8.59 4.05
N ASP A 99 -3.24 -7.81 5.05
CA ASP A 99 -1.98 -7.08 5.08
C ASP A 99 -1.52 -6.83 6.52
N TYR A 100 -0.21 -6.96 6.75
CA TYR A 100 0.41 -6.65 8.03
C TYR A 100 1.89 -6.30 7.84
N ALA A 101 2.47 -5.61 8.80
CA ALA A 101 3.89 -5.23 8.74
C ALA A 101 4.50 -5.13 10.13
N TRP A 102 5.74 -5.58 10.29
CA TRP A 102 6.55 -5.32 11.48
C TRP A 102 7.24 -3.96 11.39
N ALA A 103 7.26 -3.23 12.50
CA ALA A 103 8.19 -2.12 12.67
C ALA A 103 9.61 -2.68 12.82
N LYS A 104 10.60 -2.08 12.12
CA LYS A 104 11.95 -2.66 12.08
C LYS A 104 12.70 -2.65 13.44
N PRO A 105 12.68 -1.54 14.23
CA PRO A 105 13.52 -1.45 15.43
C PRO A 105 12.82 -1.92 16.70
N VAL A 106 11.52 -2.13 16.68
CA VAL A 106 10.70 -2.47 17.87
C VAL A 106 9.71 -3.56 17.53
N ALA A 107 9.40 -4.42 18.50
CA ALA A 107 8.44 -5.51 18.35
C ALA A 107 6.99 -4.96 18.31
N ARG A 108 6.65 -4.25 17.24
CA ARG A 108 5.33 -3.72 16.94
C ARG A 108 4.88 -4.26 15.60
N LEU A 109 3.68 -4.78 15.53
CA LEU A 109 3.06 -5.29 14.33
C LEU A 109 1.83 -4.46 14.00
N LEU A 110 1.79 -3.95 12.77
CA LEU A 110 0.64 -3.24 12.21
C LEU A 110 -0.23 -4.23 11.47
N VAL A 111 -1.54 -4.10 11.65
CA VAL A 111 -2.56 -4.83 10.87
C VAL A 111 -3.56 -3.81 10.34
N SER A 112 -3.75 -3.80 9.02
CA SER A 112 -4.74 -2.96 8.36
C SER A 112 -6.06 -3.73 8.18
N LEU A 113 -7.15 -3.19 8.72
CA LEU A 113 -8.50 -3.73 8.61
C LEU A 113 -9.45 -2.68 8.03
N PRO A 114 -10.61 -3.05 7.51
CA PRO A 114 -11.55 -2.11 6.90
C PRO A 114 -12.04 -1.00 7.84
N ASP A 115 -12.09 -1.29 9.14
CA ASP A 115 -12.55 -0.36 10.18
C ASP A 115 -11.41 0.45 10.80
N GLY A 116 -10.16 0.27 10.36
CA GLY A 116 -9.01 1.03 10.85
C GLY A 116 -7.70 0.27 10.90
N VAL A 117 -6.70 0.91 11.50
CA VAL A 117 -5.37 0.33 11.69
C VAL A 117 -5.16 -0.06 13.14
N TYR A 118 -4.70 -1.27 13.33
CA TYR A 118 -4.40 -1.85 14.64
C TYR A 118 -2.90 -2.06 14.80
N VAL A 119 -2.43 -1.92 16.03
CA VAL A 119 -1.05 -2.24 16.42
C VAL A 119 -1.08 -3.26 17.53
N GLN A 120 -0.33 -4.33 17.35
CA GLN A 120 -0.01 -5.34 18.36
C GLN A 120 1.41 -5.14 18.86
N ASP A 121 1.59 -4.98 20.15
CA ASP A 121 2.89 -4.93 20.83
C ASP A 121 2.77 -5.52 22.25
N ALA A 122 3.75 -5.26 23.13
CA ALA A 122 3.73 -5.77 24.50
C ALA A 122 2.52 -5.27 25.34
N ALA A 123 1.90 -4.17 24.94
CA ALA A 123 0.69 -3.64 25.59
C ALA A 123 -0.61 -4.32 25.07
N GLY A 124 -0.50 -5.21 24.08
CA GLY A 124 -1.61 -5.90 23.46
C GLY A 124 -2.06 -5.25 22.16
N LEU A 125 -3.15 -5.79 21.58
CA LEU A 125 -3.74 -5.28 20.35
C LEU A 125 -4.62 -4.08 20.63
N ARG A 126 -4.41 -2.98 19.90
CA ARG A 126 -5.22 -1.76 20.01
C ARG A 126 -5.43 -1.09 18.66
N LYS A 127 -6.57 -0.47 18.48
CA LYS A 127 -6.84 0.38 17.31
C LYS A 127 -6.14 1.73 17.52
N VAL A 128 -5.33 2.14 16.56
CA VAL A 128 -4.58 3.41 16.60
C VAL A 128 -5.10 4.43 15.57
N ILE A 129 -5.78 3.96 14.54
CA ILE A 129 -6.39 4.83 13.52
C ILE A 129 -7.78 4.28 13.23
N ASP A 130 -8.82 5.13 13.32
CA ASP A 130 -10.19 4.77 12.99
C ASP A 130 -10.51 4.97 11.51
N GLY A 131 -11.40 4.13 11.01
CA GLY A 131 -11.96 4.19 9.66
C GLY A 131 -10.99 3.73 8.57
N PRO A 132 -11.49 3.64 7.33
CA PRO A 132 -10.71 3.13 6.21
C PRO A 132 -9.54 4.06 5.89
N VAL A 133 -8.40 3.44 5.63
CA VAL A 133 -7.18 4.09 5.16
C VAL A 133 -6.51 3.23 4.09
N GLN A 134 -5.63 3.83 3.32
CA GLN A 134 -4.86 3.15 2.30
C GLN A 134 -3.37 3.18 2.65
N ASP A 135 -2.70 2.06 2.39
CA ASP A 135 -1.24 1.90 2.48
C ASP A 135 -0.62 2.39 3.82
N PRO A 136 -1.11 1.96 5.01
CA PRO A 136 -0.55 2.40 6.28
C PRO A 136 0.86 1.80 6.50
N ARG A 137 1.84 2.64 6.86
CA ARG A 137 3.24 2.24 7.04
C ARG A 137 3.87 2.87 8.25
N PHE A 138 4.61 2.09 9.02
CA PHE A 138 5.42 2.62 10.11
C PHE A 138 6.51 3.60 9.64
N SER A 139 6.77 4.60 10.45
CA SER A 139 8.03 5.34 10.40
C SER A 139 9.23 4.43 10.70
N PRO A 140 10.46 4.78 10.27
CA PRO A 140 11.64 3.94 10.50
C PRO A 140 11.90 3.58 11.96
N ASP A 141 11.50 4.43 12.89
CA ASP A 141 11.63 4.21 14.34
C ASP A 141 10.42 3.46 14.96
N GLY A 142 9.37 3.21 14.17
CA GLY A 142 8.14 2.55 14.62
C GLY A 142 7.25 3.41 15.54
N ALA A 143 7.54 4.71 15.67
CA ALA A 143 6.78 5.60 16.56
C ALA A 143 5.55 6.23 15.93
N GLN A 144 5.51 6.28 14.60
CA GLN A 144 4.42 6.87 13.82
C GLN A 144 3.97 5.94 12.70
N ILE A 145 2.76 6.17 12.19
CA ILE A 145 2.20 5.52 11.00
C ILE A 145 1.79 6.62 10.03
N ALA A 146 2.31 6.58 8.80
CA ALA A 146 1.80 7.35 7.69
C ALA A 146 0.80 6.52 6.90
N PHE A 147 -0.21 7.16 6.34
CA PHE A 147 -1.28 6.53 5.57
C PHE A 147 -1.95 7.54 4.64
N VAL A 148 -2.70 7.04 3.67
CA VAL A 148 -3.55 7.89 2.82
C VAL A 148 -5.01 7.77 3.24
N ARG A 149 -5.68 8.92 3.33
CA ARG A 149 -7.12 9.02 3.59
C ARG A 149 -7.72 10.11 2.72
N ALA A 150 -8.80 9.78 2.01
CA ALA A 150 -9.45 10.69 1.08
C ALA A 150 -8.47 11.33 0.06
N GLY A 151 -7.49 10.56 -0.39
CA GLY A 151 -6.49 10.99 -1.38
C GLY A 151 -5.36 11.88 -0.83
N ASP A 152 -5.34 12.21 0.45
CA ASP A 152 -4.29 13.00 1.10
C ASP A 152 -3.46 12.16 2.07
N LEU A 153 -2.20 12.57 2.25
CA LEU A 153 -1.24 11.93 3.16
C LEU A 153 -1.44 12.43 4.60
N TRP A 154 -1.48 11.49 5.53
CA TRP A 154 -1.67 11.70 6.95
C TRP A 154 -0.59 10.99 7.77
N VAL A 155 -0.43 11.40 9.03
CA VAL A 155 0.43 10.74 10.02
C VAL A 155 -0.27 10.68 11.37
N ALA A 156 -0.08 9.56 12.08
CA ALA A 156 -0.56 9.39 13.45
C ALA A 156 0.55 8.79 14.33
N GLY A 157 0.59 9.17 15.60
CA GLY A 157 1.47 8.52 16.58
C GLY A 157 0.93 7.14 16.98
N VAL A 158 1.82 6.18 17.20
CA VAL A 158 1.44 4.83 17.62
C VAL A 158 1.04 4.78 19.10
N ASP A 159 1.76 5.51 19.95
CA ASP A 159 1.56 5.51 21.42
C ASP A 159 0.54 6.55 21.90
N ALA A 160 -0.05 7.27 20.98
CA ALA A 160 -1.09 8.21 21.28
C ALA A 160 -2.31 7.48 21.88
N ALA A 161 -2.80 7.94 23.03
CA ALA A 161 -4.07 7.49 23.58
C ALA A 161 -5.16 7.62 22.52
N ALA A 162 -6.09 6.65 22.46
CA ALA A 162 -7.23 6.70 21.56
C ALA A 162 -7.88 8.09 21.58
N GLY A 163 -7.77 8.84 20.50
CA GLY A 163 -8.19 10.25 20.42
C GLY A 163 -7.09 11.24 20.01
N ASN A 164 -5.83 10.84 19.92
CA ASN A 164 -4.82 11.68 19.29
C ASN A 164 -5.10 11.76 17.80
N ALA A 165 -5.58 12.90 17.37
CA ALA A 165 -6.00 13.18 16.02
C ALA A 165 -4.85 12.90 15.05
N ALA A 166 -5.08 12.02 14.09
CA ALA A 166 -4.22 11.88 12.94
C ALA A 166 -4.04 13.27 12.31
N ARG A 167 -2.81 13.62 11.98
CA ARG A 167 -2.49 14.92 11.39
C ARG A 167 -2.35 14.81 9.89
N GLN A 168 -3.08 15.65 9.19
CA GLN A 168 -3.01 15.76 7.73
C GLN A 168 -1.73 16.49 7.31
N LEU A 169 -0.96 15.88 6.41
CA LEU A 169 0.28 16.46 5.89
C LEU A 169 0.08 17.15 4.54
N THR A 170 -0.78 16.63 3.68
CA THR A 170 -1.17 17.24 2.42
C THR A 170 -2.66 17.58 2.46
N ARG A 171 -3.14 18.46 1.58
CA ARG A 171 -4.52 18.96 1.65
C ARG A 171 -5.14 19.08 0.26
N ASP A 172 -6.47 19.13 0.24
CA ASP A 172 -7.28 19.44 -0.94
C ASP A 172 -7.40 18.33 -2.01
N ALA A 173 -7.00 17.09 -1.73
CA ALA A 173 -7.17 16.00 -2.68
C ALA A 173 -8.63 15.81 -3.09
N ALA A 174 -9.53 15.70 -2.12
CA ALA A 174 -10.95 15.47 -2.37
C ALA A 174 -11.61 16.58 -3.20
N SER A 175 -11.19 17.86 -3.02
CA SER A 175 -11.75 19.00 -3.75
C SER A 175 -11.08 19.23 -5.09
N SER A 176 -9.78 18.91 -5.21
CA SER A 176 -9.00 19.17 -6.42
C SER A 176 -9.07 18.06 -7.45
N GLY A 177 -9.44 16.82 -7.05
CA GLY A 177 -9.36 15.61 -7.88
C GLY A 177 -7.90 15.20 -8.18
N VAL A 178 -6.97 15.59 -7.31
CA VAL A 178 -5.55 15.24 -7.34
C VAL A 178 -5.25 14.43 -6.09
N THR A 179 -4.63 13.26 -6.22
CA THR A 179 -4.27 12.42 -5.06
C THR A 179 -2.81 12.57 -4.68
N ARG A 180 -2.49 12.31 -3.40
CA ARG A 180 -1.14 12.42 -2.84
C ARG A 180 -0.83 11.22 -1.96
N GLY A 181 0.26 10.53 -2.30
CA GLY A 181 0.69 9.34 -1.57
C GLY A 181 0.13 8.03 -2.12
N LEU A 182 -0.47 8.03 -3.31
CA LEU A 182 -0.92 6.85 -4.03
C LEU A 182 -0.13 6.65 -5.32
N ALA A 183 -0.12 5.43 -5.83
CA ALA A 183 0.37 5.13 -7.16
C ALA A 183 -0.75 5.40 -8.19
N GLU A 184 -0.38 5.91 -9.37
CA GLU A 184 -1.31 5.98 -10.49
C GLU A 184 -1.44 4.62 -11.20
N TYR A 185 -2.41 4.53 -12.14
CA TYR A 185 -2.77 3.29 -12.79
C TYR A 185 -1.58 2.59 -13.47
N ILE A 186 -0.79 3.28 -14.30
CA ILE A 186 0.34 2.70 -15.04
C ILE A 186 1.43 2.19 -14.10
N ALA A 187 1.76 2.95 -13.06
CA ALA A 187 2.74 2.52 -12.07
C ALA A 187 2.32 1.22 -11.37
N ALA A 188 1.04 1.09 -11.03
CA ALA A 188 0.53 -0.08 -10.34
C ALA A 188 0.44 -1.31 -11.27
N GLU A 189 -0.16 -1.17 -12.47
CA GLU A 189 -0.44 -2.30 -13.36
C GLU A 189 0.77 -2.72 -14.20
N GLU A 190 1.55 -1.76 -14.69
CA GLU A 190 2.62 -2.05 -15.64
C GLU A 190 4.02 -2.07 -15.01
N MET A 191 4.25 -1.26 -13.97
CA MET A 191 5.57 -1.15 -13.35
C MET A 191 5.68 -1.91 -12.02
N GLY A 192 4.57 -2.46 -11.49
CA GLY A 192 4.54 -3.13 -10.19
C GLY A 192 4.95 -2.20 -9.04
N ARG A 193 4.67 -0.90 -9.15
CA ARG A 193 4.85 0.08 -8.10
C ARG A 193 3.51 0.44 -7.50
N PHE A 194 3.18 -0.16 -6.37
CA PHE A 194 1.94 0.10 -5.63
C PHE A 194 2.07 1.20 -4.60
N GLU A 195 3.30 1.58 -4.27
CA GLU A 195 3.63 2.62 -3.29
C GLU A 195 3.51 4.01 -3.89
N GLY A 196 2.92 4.92 -3.12
CA GLY A 196 2.87 6.34 -3.48
C GLY A 196 3.59 7.26 -2.51
N PHE A 197 4.11 6.74 -1.38
CA PHE A 197 4.91 7.53 -0.44
C PHE A 197 6.01 6.71 0.23
N TRP A 198 7.04 7.38 0.73
CA TRP A 198 8.27 6.78 1.26
C TRP A 198 8.84 7.60 2.41
N TRP A 199 8.97 7.01 3.58
CA TRP A 199 9.61 7.62 4.72
C TRP A 199 11.11 7.86 4.49
N SER A 200 11.62 9.03 4.90
CA SER A 200 13.07 9.24 5.01
C SER A 200 13.65 8.39 6.14
N PRO A 201 14.94 7.99 6.08
CA PRO A 201 15.56 7.10 7.07
C PRO A 201 15.49 7.64 8.52
N ASP A 202 15.50 8.97 8.68
CA ASP A 202 15.40 9.66 9.96
C ASP A 202 13.96 9.89 10.46
N GLY A 203 12.95 9.48 9.65
CA GLY A 203 11.54 9.70 9.97
C GLY A 203 11.08 11.16 9.93
N ALA A 204 11.96 12.10 9.56
CA ALA A 204 11.63 13.53 9.59
C ALA A 204 10.86 14.01 8.35
N LYS A 205 10.91 13.24 7.25
CA LYS A 205 10.30 13.59 5.97
C LYS A 205 9.60 12.39 5.35
N ILE A 206 8.67 12.68 4.43
CA ILE A 206 8.04 11.68 3.56
C ILE A 206 8.12 12.21 2.13
N ALA A 207 8.73 11.43 1.23
CA ALA A 207 8.56 11.63 -0.20
C ALA A 207 7.21 11.09 -0.63
N PHE A 208 6.52 11.75 -1.55
CA PHE A 208 5.21 11.32 -2.04
C PHE A 208 4.99 11.67 -3.50
N ALA A 209 4.25 10.83 -4.20
CA ALA A 209 3.76 11.12 -5.53
C ALA A 209 2.46 11.94 -5.41
N GLU A 210 2.37 13.02 -6.17
CA GLU A 210 1.13 13.74 -6.46
C GLU A 210 0.67 13.33 -7.85
N ILE A 211 -0.60 12.91 -7.97
CA ILE A 211 -1.18 12.36 -9.18
C ILE A 211 -2.37 13.22 -9.62
N ASP A 212 -2.30 13.79 -10.84
CA ASP A 212 -3.41 14.50 -11.46
C ASP A 212 -3.95 13.71 -12.66
N GLU A 213 -5.14 13.14 -12.48
CA GLU A 213 -5.86 12.37 -13.50
C GLU A 213 -7.08 13.11 -14.06
N ARG A 214 -7.31 14.38 -13.73
CA ARG A 214 -8.53 15.14 -14.08
C ARG A 214 -8.79 15.21 -15.59
N HIS A 215 -7.73 15.19 -16.39
CA HIS A 215 -7.80 15.23 -17.85
C HIS A 215 -8.00 13.85 -18.49
N ILE A 216 -7.88 12.75 -17.71
CA ILE A 216 -8.09 11.39 -18.20
C ILE A 216 -9.59 11.11 -18.28
N PRO A 217 -10.08 10.58 -19.41
CA PRO A 217 -11.49 10.25 -19.57
C PRO A 217 -11.95 9.22 -18.54
N ILE A 218 -13.19 9.38 -18.09
CA ILE A 218 -13.85 8.38 -17.27
C ILE A 218 -14.33 7.25 -18.17
N TYR A 219 -13.96 6.04 -17.83
CA TYR A 219 -14.48 4.81 -18.41
C TYR A 219 -15.40 4.13 -17.40
N ARG A 220 -16.60 3.79 -17.83
CA ARG A 220 -17.60 3.15 -17.00
C ARG A 220 -17.62 1.66 -17.22
N ILE A 221 -17.42 0.88 -16.17
CA ILE A 221 -17.59 -0.57 -16.15
C ILE A 221 -18.96 -0.88 -15.58
N VAL A 222 -19.75 -1.65 -16.31
CA VAL A 222 -21.07 -2.12 -15.88
C VAL A 222 -20.93 -3.56 -15.42
N HIS A 223 -21.29 -3.84 -14.18
CA HIS A 223 -21.30 -5.20 -13.64
C HIS A 223 -22.51 -5.97 -14.14
N GLN A 224 -22.27 -6.94 -14.99
CA GLN A 224 -23.33 -7.82 -15.49
C GLN A 224 -23.81 -8.76 -14.38
N GLY A 225 -25.12 -9.02 -14.36
CA GLY A 225 -25.73 -9.96 -13.40
C GLY A 225 -25.98 -9.40 -12.00
N LYS A 226 -25.78 -8.09 -11.78
CA LYS A 226 -26.31 -7.43 -10.58
C LYS A 226 -27.72 -6.95 -10.85
N ASP A 227 -28.67 -7.39 -10.01
CA ASP A 227 -30.09 -7.08 -10.13
C ASP A 227 -30.44 -5.62 -9.77
N SER A 228 -29.49 -4.86 -9.24
CA SER A 228 -29.68 -3.46 -8.85
C SER A 228 -29.21 -2.51 -9.95
N VAL A 229 -30.06 -1.55 -10.30
CA VAL A 229 -29.71 -0.38 -11.11
C VAL A 229 -29.32 0.73 -10.15
N GLY A 230 -28.07 1.19 -10.18
CA GLY A 230 -27.60 2.27 -9.30
C GLY A 230 -26.22 2.04 -8.72
N GLU A 231 -25.96 2.57 -7.55
CA GLU A 231 -24.70 2.47 -6.85
C GLU A 231 -24.31 0.99 -6.63
N GLY A 232 -23.08 0.65 -7.02
CA GLY A 232 -22.56 -0.73 -6.98
C GLY A 232 -22.89 -1.60 -8.19
N SER A 233 -23.76 -1.17 -9.13
CA SER A 233 -23.97 -1.87 -10.40
C SER A 233 -23.01 -1.40 -11.52
N GLN A 234 -22.32 -0.32 -11.29
CA GLN A 234 -21.34 0.26 -12.20
C GLN A 234 -20.25 0.95 -11.42
N GLU A 235 -19.08 1.06 -12.03
CA GLU A 235 -17.94 1.80 -11.49
C GLU A 235 -17.31 2.68 -12.55
N ASP A 236 -16.89 3.86 -12.14
CA ASP A 236 -16.26 4.85 -13.00
C ASP A 236 -14.77 4.91 -12.71
N HIS A 237 -13.95 4.66 -13.74
CA HIS A 237 -12.50 4.70 -13.66
C HIS A 237 -11.94 5.74 -14.59
N ARG A 238 -10.94 6.51 -14.15
CA ARG A 238 -10.10 7.27 -15.07
C ARG A 238 -9.10 6.32 -15.69
N TYR A 239 -9.31 6.01 -16.97
CA TYR A 239 -8.53 5.01 -17.68
C TYR A 239 -7.68 5.65 -18.78
N PRO A 240 -6.34 5.55 -18.70
CA PRO A 240 -5.44 6.10 -19.71
C PRO A 240 -5.36 5.18 -20.92
N PHE A 241 -6.30 5.34 -21.86
CA PHE A 241 -6.31 4.55 -23.10
C PHE A 241 -5.00 4.67 -23.88
N ALA A 242 -4.60 3.58 -24.53
CA ALA A 242 -3.42 3.54 -25.38
C ALA A 242 -3.40 4.71 -26.38
N GLY A 243 -2.27 5.39 -26.49
CA GLY A 243 -2.10 6.57 -27.34
C GLY A 243 -2.68 7.88 -26.78
N ARG A 244 -3.32 7.86 -25.61
CA ARG A 244 -3.80 9.06 -24.91
C ARG A 244 -2.83 9.51 -23.82
N ALA A 245 -3.11 10.65 -23.22
CA ALA A 245 -2.30 11.18 -22.11
C ALA A 245 -2.40 10.29 -20.87
N ASN A 246 -1.28 10.09 -20.19
CA ASN A 246 -1.22 9.45 -18.88
C ASN A 246 -1.52 10.44 -17.75
N ALA A 247 -1.62 9.97 -16.51
CA ALA A 247 -1.64 10.79 -15.32
C ALA A 247 -0.43 11.73 -15.29
N ARG A 248 -0.63 12.94 -14.81
CA ARG A 248 0.49 13.84 -14.52
C ARG A 248 1.02 13.53 -13.13
N VAL A 249 2.30 13.20 -13.06
CA VAL A 249 2.96 12.80 -11.82
C VAL A 249 3.92 13.90 -11.39
N ARG A 250 3.93 14.23 -10.08
CA ARG A 250 4.95 15.06 -9.46
C ARG A 250 5.48 14.32 -8.23
N LEU A 251 6.75 14.54 -7.91
CA LEU A 251 7.37 14.03 -6.69
C LEU A 251 7.56 15.20 -5.72
N GLY A 252 7.00 15.10 -4.54
CA GLY A 252 7.16 16.06 -3.45
C GLY A 252 7.81 15.42 -2.23
N VAL A 253 8.39 16.24 -1.37
CA VAL A 253 8.87 15.86 -0.04
C VAL A 253 8.19 16.75 0.99
N VAL A 254 7.46 16.15 1.92
CA VAL A 254 6.82 16.86 3.03
C VAL A 254 7.61 16.67 4.31
N ARG A 255 7.83 17.76 5.07
CA ARG A 255 8.37 17.70 6.44
C ARG A 255 7.28 17.25 7.40
N VAL A 256 7.52 16.14 8.10
CA VAL A 256 6.52 15.58 9.02
C VAL A 256 6.15 16.56 10.12
N ALA A 257 7.09 17.32 10.67
CA ALA A 257 6.82 18.24 11.77
C ALA A 257 5.94 19.44 11.38
N THR A 258 6.17 20.03 10.19
CA THR A 258 5.57 21.30 9.77
C THR A 258 4.50 21.18 8.70
N GLY A 259 4.53 20.13 7.87
CA GLY A 259 3.71 20.00 6.66
C GLY A 259 4.25 20.82 5.47
N GLU A 260 5.44 21.41 5.60
CA GLU A 260 6.09 22.13 4.50
C GLU A 260 6.47 21.16 3.38
N ILE A 261 6.15 21.51 2.14
CA ILE A 261 6.39 20.68 0.95
C ILE A 261 7.45 21.34 0.07
N VAL A 262 8.43 20.53 -0.34
CA VAL A 262 9.41 20.85 -1.37
C VAL A 262 9.17 19.95 -2.57
N TRP A 263 9.05 20.56 -3.76
CA TRP A 263 8.83 19.81 -5.00
C TRP A 263 10.15 19.49 -5.70
N MET A 264 10.25 18.26 -6.23
CA MET A 264 11.44 17.82 -6.96
C MET A 264 11.42 18.35 -8.41
N GLU A 265 12.50 18.96 -8.83
CA GLU A 265 12.56 19.79 -10.06
C GLU A 265 12.53 18.99 -11.37
N ALA A 266 12.83 17.68 -11.36
CA ALA A 266 12.77 16.84 -12.57
C ALA A 266 11.36 16.75 -13.17
N PHE A 267 10.34 16.98 -12.34
CA PHE A 267 8.95 17.09 -12.74
C PHE A 267 8.51 18.56 -12.75
N ALA A 268 9.36 19.46 -13.24
CA ALA A 268 9.10 20.88 -13.19
C ALA A 268 7.64 21.18 -13.53
N GLY A 269 6.92 21.70 -12.54
CA GLY A 269 5.48 21.96 -12.57
C GLY A 269 5.09 23.13 -13.47
N GLY A 270 5.72 23.23 -14.61
CA GLY A 270 5.33 24.13 -15.68
C GLY A 270 4.37 23.47 -16.67
N PRO A 271 3.73 24.25 -17.53
CA PRO A 271 2.84 23.74 -18.59
C PRO A 271 3.57 22.94 -19.67
N GLN A 272 4.88 22.81 -19.60
CA GLN A 272 5.70 21.93 -20.43
C GLN A 272 5.95 20.64 -19.65
N PRO A 273 5.55 19.46 -20.15
CA PRO A 273 5.99 18.21 -19.58
C PRO A 273 7.52 18.15 -19.65
N GLY A 274 8.18 17.88 -18.54
CA GLY A 274 9.57 17.49 -18.56
C GLY A 274 9.76 16.26 -19.45
N PRO A 275 10.99 15.81 -19.74
CA PRO A 275 11.23 14.67 -20.61
C PRO A 275 10.63 13.37 -20.03
N TYR A 276 10.33 13.35 -18.74
CA TYR A 276 9.86 12.17 -18.03
C TYR A 276 8.34 12.18 -17.87
N GLU A 277 7.75 11.02 -18.13
CA GLU A 277 6.33 10.78 -17.98
C GLU A 277 6.04 9.76 -16.86
N TYR A 278 6.99 8.88 -16.58
CA TYR A 278 6.84 7.82 -15.59
C TYR A 278 7.78 7.98 -14.40
N LEU A 279 7.22 7.84 -13.20
CA LEU A 279 7.96 7.67 -11.96
C LEU A 279 8.01 6.16 -11.64
N ALA A 280 9.09 5.48 -12.06
CA ALA A 280 9.17 4.04 -11.94
C ALA A 280 9.50 3.58 -10.51
N ARG A 281 10.50 4.19 -9.86
CA ARG A 281 10.92 3.84 -8.49
C ARG A 281 11.35 5.08 -7.72
N VAL A 282 11.17 5.03 -6.39
CA VAL A 282 11.67 6.05 -5.45
C VAL A 282 12.37 5.36 -4.29
N ARG A 283 13.53 5.87 -3.90
CA ARG A 283 14.30 5.34 -2.78
C ARG A 283 14.97 6.45 -2.01
N TRP A 284 14.96 6.33 -0.69
CA TRP A 284 15.83 7.10 0.18
C TRP A 284 17.13 6.32 0.44
N PHE A 285 18.26 6.99 0.31
CA PHE A 285 19.52 6.44 0.79
C PHE A 285 19.72 6.73 2.28
N PRO A 286 20.52 5.92 2.99
CA PRO A 286 20.86 6.17 4.39
C PRO A 286 21.46 7.56 4.63
N SER A 287 22.11 8.14 3.63
CA SER A 287 22.66 9.50 3.65
C SER A 287 21.59 10.62 3.65
N GLY A 288 20.31 10.27 3.54
CA GLY A 288 19.21 11.24 3.46
C GLY A 288 18.96 11.83 2.07
N HIS A 289 19.66 11.34 1.03
CA HIS A 289 19.36 11.71 -0.36
C HIS A 289 18.17 10.91 -0.88
N LEU A 290 17.32 11.57 -1.67
CA LEU A 290 16.22 10.95 -2.38
C LEU A 290 16.66 10.63 -3.81
N VAL A 291 16.35 9.44 -4.29
CA VAL A 291 16.65 9.01 -5.66
C VAL A 291 15.37 8.48 -6.31
N ALA A 292 15.15 8.86 -7.56
CA ALA A 292 14.07 8.33 -8.37
C ALA A 292 14.58 7.79 -9.70
N GLN A 293 13.92 6.75 -10.19
CA GLN A 293 14.03 6.25 -11.56
C GLN A 293 12.88 6.83 -12.37
N LEU A 294 13.24 7.53 -13.44
CA LEU A 294 12.33 8.27 -14.30
C LEU A 294 12.47 7.77 -15.74
N GLU A 295 11.34 7.61 -16.42
CA GLU A 295 11.33 7.13 -17.78
C GLU A 295 10.55 8.08 -18.70
N ASP A 296 10.99 8.14 -19.95
CA ASP A 296 10.25 8.82 -21.01
C ASP A 296 9.04 8.01 -21.48
N ARG A 297 8.11 8.65 -22.21
CA ARG A 297 6.90 8.01 -22.74
C ARG A 297 7.17 6.76 -23.58
N ARG A 298 8.28 6.72 -24.31
CA ARG A 298 8.62 5.61 -25.19
C ARG A 298 9.38 4.50 -24.46
N GLN A 299 9.72 4.72 -23.18
CA GLN A 299 10.52 3.80 -22.38
C GLN A 299 11.86 3.41 -23.04
N GLN A 300 12.46 4.39 -23.76
CA GLN A 300 13.76 4.22 -24.41
C GLN A 300 14.92 4.76 -23.58
N GLY A 301 14.61 5.59 -22.60
CA GLY A 301 15.53 6.16 -21.63
C GLY A 301 15.01 5.99 -20.21
N LEU A 302 15.87 5.49 -19.33
CA LEU A 302 15.65 5.44 -17.89
C LEU A 302 16.76 6.21 -17.21
N ASP A 303 16.42 7.30 -16.57
CA ASP A 303 17.34 8.15 -15.84
C ASP A 303 17.21 7.91 -14.33
N ILE A 304 18.35 7.87 -13.66
CA ILE A 304 18.42 7.86 -12.19
C ILE A 304 18.78 9.25 -11.70
N ILE A 305 17.84 9.91 -11.08
CA ILE A 305 17.98 11.28 -10.58
C ILE A 305 18.13 11.27 -9.06
N ARG A 306 19.18 11.91 -8.57
CA ARG A 306 19.34 12.23 -7.15
C ARG A 306 18.80 13.62 -6.86
N PHE A 307 17.96 13.75 -5.86
CA PHE A 307 17.39 15.01 -5.40
C PHE A 307 17.96 15.43 -4.05
N ASP A 308 18.14 16.73 -3.89
CA ASP A 308 18.27 17.35 -2.58
C ASP A 308 16.86 17.60 -2.02
N PRO A 309 16.44 16.91 -0.95
CA PRO A 309 15.11 17.05 -0.41
C PRO A 309 14.85 18.38 0.31
N ALA A 310 15.86 19.24 0.48
CA ALA A 310 15.72 20.55 1.08
C ALA A 310 15.42 21.64 0.04
N THR A 311 15.93 21.48 -1.17
CA THR A 311 15.80 22.47 -2.25
C THR A 311 14.96 21.98 -3.41
N GLY A 312 14.83 20.66 -3.59
CA GLY A 312 14.19 20.01 -4.74
C GLY A 312 15.12 19.85 -5.94
N ALA A 313 16.34 20.38 -5.88
CA ALA A 313 17.28 20.32 -7.00
C ALA A 313 17.65 18.88 -7.36
N GLY A 314 17.53 18.55 -8.64
CA GLY A 314 17.85 17.24 -9.20
C GLY A 314 19.23 17.20 -9.87
N SER A 315 19.90 16.07 -9.79
CA SER A 315 21.15 15.79 -10.52
C SER A 315 21.12 14.40 -11.10
N LEU A 316 21.44 14.29 -12.38
CA LEU A 316 21.54 13.00 -13.05
C LEU A 316 22.71 12.18 -12.45
N LEU A 317 22.41 10.95 -12.08
CA LEU A 317 23.41 9.98 -11.63
C LEU A 317 23.81 8.99 -12.74
N LEU A 318 22.83 8.56 -13.54
CA LEU A 318 23.01 7.59 -14.63
C LEU A 318 21.92 7.80 -15.67
#